data_68a6f33d6a65f999a8607c78c2b0588a
#
_entry.id   68a6f33d6a65f999a8607c78c2b0588a
#
_cell.length_a   1.000
_cell.length_b   1.000
_cell.length_c   1.000
_cell.angle_alpha   90.00
_cell.angle_beta   90.00
_cell.angle_gamma   90.00
#
_symmetry.space_group_name_H-M   'P 1'
#
loop_
_entity.id
_entity.type
_entity.pdbx_description
1 polymer ?
#
loop_
_entity_poly.entity_id
_entity_poly.type
_entity_poly.pdbx_seq_one_letter_code
_entity_poly.pdbx_strand_id
1 'polypeptide(L)'
;MEIKSLEKTDFDTLFRAFGRAFADYEVQLNAEQLRAMLTRRGFDPALSFAAFDGAQIAAFTLNGIGNFNGVPTAYDTGTGTLKEYRGTGLGTEIFRHSMPHLRRAGVGQYLLEVLQYNTRAVSVYRNLGFETVREFNYFCRANTEIADRGDTPRLPHSVRRTDPEKFASISSFWDFTPSWQNSFESIGRAAGDFVSLGVFIEEELVGYCVFEPASGDVAQIAVKRQYRRKGIAGLLLREMLLLNRNDSLKIINTDVSCDSMTGFLQAKNIVPQGKQFEMIRKI
;
A
#
# COMPACT_ATOMS: atom_id res chain seq x y z
N MET A 1 29.10 -14.79 1.41
CA MET A 1 28.05 -14.08 2.20
C MET A 1 27.10 -15.11 2.81
N GLU A 2 26.60 -14.85 4.00
CA GLU A 2 25.65 -15.72 4.68
C GLU A 2 24.24 -15.17 4.53
N ILE A 3 23.27 -16.00 4.11
CA ILE A 3 21.85 -15.61 4.05
C ILE A 3 21.16 -16.17 5.30
N LYS A 4 20.52 -15.28 6.08
CA LYS A 4 19.80 -15.64 7.29
C LYS A 4 18.57 -14.76 7.52
N SER A 5 17.67 -15.21 8.41
CA SER A 5 16.49 -14.41 8.78
C SER A 5 16.87 -13.15 9.53
N LEU A 6 15.99 -12.17 9.51
CA LEU A 6 16.15 -10.89 10.23
C LEU A 6 15.66 -10.95 11.68
N GLU A 7 15.21 -12.13 12.16
CA GLU A 7 14.64 -12.32 13.50
C GLU A 7 15.52 -11.77 14.63
N LYS A 8 16.85 -11.90 14.49
CA LYS A 8 17.82 -11.42 15.49
C LYS A 8 18.49 -10.08 15.11
N THR A 9 18.00 -9.43 14.07
CA THR A 9 18.55 -8.16 13.59
C THR A 9 17.82 -7.00 14.26
N ASP A 10 18.57 -6.10 14.89
CA ASP A 10 18.00 -4.89 15.46
C ASP A 10 17.50 -3.94 14.36
N PHE A 11 16.51 -3.12 14.74
CA PHE A 11 15.89 -2.19 13.80
C PHE A 11 16.86 -1.16 13.24
N ASP A 12 17.81 -0.68 14.01
CA ASP A 12 18.75 0.37 13.56
C ASP A 12 19.70 -0.16 12.50
N THR A 13 20.10 -1.43 12.59
CA THR A 13 20.86 -2.12 11.54
C THR A 13 20.03 -2.27 10.27
N LEU A 14 18.76 -2.67 10.39
CA LEU A 14 17.85 -2.75 9.26
C LEU A 14 17.59 -1.37 8.63
N PHE A 15 17.33 -0.33 9.45
CA PHE A 15 17.08 1.03 8.98
C PHE A 15 18.28 1.61 8.20
N ARG A 16 19.51 1.42 8.71
CA ARG A 16 20.71 1.84 7.98
C ARG A 16 20.84 1.14 6.62
N ALA A 17 20.61 -0.18 6.59
CA ALA A 17 20.66 -0.95 5.35
C ALA A 17 19.57 -0.49 4.36
N PHE A 18 18.35 -0.25 4.85
CA PHE A 18 17.23 0.26 4.05
C PHE A 18 17.57 1.62 3.43
N GLY A 19 18.00 2.59 4.24
CA GLY A 19 18.37 3.92 3.76
C GLY A 19 19.48 3.88 2.70
N ARG A 20 20.52 3.03 2.89
CA ARG A 20 21.59 2.85 1.89
C ARG A 20 21.11 2.17 0.60
N ALA A 21 20.26 1.17 0.70
CA ALA A 21 19.76 0.46 -0.48
C ALA A 21 18.87 1.34 -1.38
N PHE A 22 18.11 2.27 -0.76
CA PHE A 22 17.18 3.18 -1.41
C PHE A 22 17.69 4.63 -1.51
N ALA A 23 18.99 4.87 -1.27
CA ALA A 23 19.57 6.21 -1.30
C ALA A 23 19.39 6.98 -2.62
N ASP A 24 19.24 6.26 -3.74
CA ASP A 24 19.01 6.83 -5.06
C ASP A 24 17.51 7.13 -5.34
N TYR A 25 16.59 6.86 -4.39
CA TYR A 25 15.16 7.13 -4.55
C TYR A 25 14.80 8.54 -4.05
N GLU A 26 13.83 9.18 -4.71
CA GLU A 26 13.39 10.54 -4.35
C GLU A 26 12.81 10.63 -2.93
N VAL A 27 12.12 9.59 -2.49
CA VAL A 27 11.50 9.54 -1.16
C VAL A 27 12.37 8.73 -0.21
N GLN A 28 12.92 9.41 0.79
CA GLN A 28 13.66 8.79 1.89
C GLN A 28 12.75 8.70 3.11
N LEU A 29 12.67 7.52 3.72
CA LEU A 29 11.90 7.33 4.94
C LEU A 29 12.79 7.57 6.17
N ASN A 30 12.27 8.31 7.14
CA ASN A 30 12.87 8.33 8.47
C ASN A 30 12.55 7.04 9.25
N ALA A 31 13.14 6.88 10.43
CA ALA A 31 12.99 5.66 11.24
C ALA A 31 11.53 5.39 11.64
N GLU A 32 10.78 6.42 12.00
CA GLU A 32 9.37 6.32 12.38
C GLU A 32 8.50 5.91 11.19
N GLN A 33 8.70 6.54 10.04
CA GLN A 33 8.00 6.22 8.80
C GLN A 33 8.28 4.79 8.33
N LEU A 34 9.54 4.32 8.45
CA LEU A 34 9.87 2.94 8.12
C LEU A 34 9.15 1.97 9.07
N ARG A 35 9.13 2.24 10.38
CA ARG A 35 8.40 1.40 11.34
C ARG A 35 6.91 1.33 11.02
N ALA A 36 6.27 2.47 10.77
CA ALA A 36 4.85 2.55 10.41
C ALA A 36 4.56 1.75 9.12
N MET A 37 5.38 1.92 8.08
CA MET A 37 5.27 1.16 6.84
C MET A 37 5.39 -0.35 7.08
N LEU A 38 6.38 -0.79 7.83
CA LEU A 38 6.60 -2.21 8.13
C LEU A 38 5.43 -2.79 8.94
N THR A 39 4.94 -2.06 9.95
CA THR A 39 3.76 -2.45 10.74
C THR A 39 2.53 -2.61 9.87
N ARG A 40 2.17 -1.59 9.09
CA ARG A 40 1.02 -1.62 8.17
C ARG A 40 1.09 -2.80 7.20
N ARG A 41 2.27 -3.06 6.65
CA ARG A 41 2.46 -4.12 5.66
C ARG A 41 2.59 -5.52 6.26
N GLY A 42 2.61 -5.65 7.60
CA GLY A 42 2.64 -6.92 8.32
C GLY A 42 4.01 -7.58 8.34
N PHE A 43 5.08 -6.77 8.42
CA PHE A 43 6.46 -7.26 8.45
C PHE A 43 6.69 -8.34 9.50
N ASP A 44 7.27 -9.46 9.05
CA ASP A 44 7.68 -10.59 9.88
C ASP A 44 9.20 -10.79 9.76
N PRO A 45 9.98 -10.48 10.80
CA PRO A 45 11.43 -10.62 10.75
C PRO A 45 11.91 -12.07 10.66
N ALA A 46 11.15 -13.05 11.17
CA ALA A 46 11.51 -14.46 11.11
C ALA A 46 11.38 -15.03 9.68
N LEU A 47 10.46 -14.46 8.89
CA LEU A 47 10.21 -14.82 7.49
C LEU A 47 10.79 -13.81 6.49
N SER A 48 11.57 -12.83 6.96
CA SER A 48 12.34 -11.88 6.15
C SER A 48 13.82 -12.25 6.18
N PHE A 49 14.52 -12.06 5.07
CA PHE A 49 15.88 -12.58 4.92
C PHE A 49 16.83 -11.54 4.37
N ALA A 50 18.09 -11.61 4.77
CA ALA A 50 19.15 -10.77 4.26
C ALA A 50 20.44 -11.56 4.00
N ALA A 51 21.23 -11.09 3.03
CA ALA A 51 22.60 -11.50 2.82
C ALA A 51 23.53 -10.59 3.62
N PHE A 52 24.40 -11.18 4.42
CA PHE A 52 25.33 -10.48 5.28
C PHE A 52 26.78 -10.62 4.76
N ASP A 53 27.48 -9.49 4.76
CA ASP A 53 28.94 -9.42 4.60
C ASP A 53 29.54 -8.98 5.94
N GLY A 54 30.04 -9.95 6.72
CA GLY A 54 30.34 -9.74 8.12
C GLY A 54 29.10 -9.32 8.93
N ALA A 55 29.13 -8.15 9.53
CA ALA A 55 28.01 -7.57 10.28
C ALA A 55 27.09 -6.69 9.42
N GLN A 56 27.46 -6.43 8.17
CA GLN A 56 26.71 -5.54 7.30
C GLN A 56 25.69 -6.30 6.48
N ILE A 57 24.46 -5.78 6.38
CA ILE A 57 23.47 -6.23 5.40
C ILE A 57 23.87 -5.72 4.02
N ALA A 58 24.11 -6.63 3.08
CA ALA A 58 24.44 -6.33 1.68
C ALA A 58 23.19 -6.26 0.79
N ALA A 59 22.20 -7.11 1.06
CA ALA A 59 20.91 -7.13 0.39
C ALA A 59 19.86 -7.75 1.34
N PHE A 60 18.59 -7.43 1.11
CA PHE A 60 17.48 -7.94 1.94
C PHE A 60 16.20 -8.07 1.14
N THR A 61 15.29 -8.92 1.63
CA THR A 61 13.89 -9.00 1.25
C THR A 61 13.06 -9.00 2.53
N LEU A 62 12.22 -7.99 2.69
CA LEU A 62 11.34 -7.80 3.84
C LEU A 62 9.95 -8.31 3.48
N ASN A 63 9.47 -9.28 4.22
CA ASN A 63 8.19 -9.93 3.97
C ASN A 63 7.13 -9.49 4.99
N GLY A 64 5.99 -9.05 4.51
CA GLY A 64 4.76 -8.97 5.29
C GLY A 64 4.01 -10.29 5.18
N ILE A 65 3.42 -10.74 6.29
CA ILE A 65 2.65 -11.98 6.32
C ILE A 65 1.21 -11.68 6.72
N GLY A 66 0.25 -12.32 6.04
CA GLY A 66 -1.17 -12.19 6.33
C GLY A 66 -2.03 -12.95 5.36
N ASN A 67 -3.32 -12.60 5.29
CA ASN A 67 -4.27 -13.19 4.38
C ASN A 67 -4.66 -12.17 3.30
N PHE A 68 -4.62 -12.57 2.03
CA PHE A 68 -5.07 -11.74 0.93
C PHE A 68 -6.04 -12.50 0.03
N ASN A 69 -7.29 -12.03 -0.02
CA ASN A 69 -8.37 -12.68 -0.76
C ASN A 69 -8.58 -14.16 -0.36
N GLY A 70 -8.46 -14.47 0.94
CA GLY A 70 -8.63 -15.83 1.46
C GLY A 70 -7.40 -16.74 1.34
N VAL A 71 -6.28 -16.23 0.81
CA VAL A 71 -5.05 -17.01 0.63
C VAL A 71 -3.96 -16.51 1.60
N PRO A 72 -3.32 -17.39 2.40
CA PRO A 72 -2.14 -17.03 3.17
C PRO A 72 -1.04 -16.50 2.25
N THR A 73 -0.61 -15.27 2.47
CA THR A 73 0.20 -14.49 1.53
C THR A 73 1.44 -13.92 2.20
N ALA A 74 2.59 -14.02 1.52
CA ALA A 74 3.74 -13.17 1.76
C ALA A 74 3.68 -11.96 0.84
N TYR A 75 3.93 -10.79 1.38
CA TYR A 75 3.95 -9.53 0.63
C TYR A 75 5.36 -8.90 0.67
N ASP A 76 5.91 -8.55 -0.49
CA ASP A 76 7.18 -7.82 -0.57
C ASP A 76 7.01 -6.40 -0.03
N THR A 77 7.38 -6.18 1.23
CA THR A 77 7.35 -4.85 1.83
C THR A 77 8.53 -3.99 1.39
N GLY A 78 9.58 -4.61 0.89
CA GLY A 78 10.76 -3.95 0.37
C GLY A 78 11.90 -4.92 0.10
N THR A 79 12.35 -4.98 -1.14
CA THR A 79 13.54 -5.70 -1.56
C THR A 79 14.62 -4.71 -1.97
N GLY A 80 15.77 -4.75 -1.32
CA GLY A 80 16.86 -3.82 -1.52
C GLY A 80 18.23 -4.48 -1.63
N THR A 81 19.12 -3.87 -2.41
CA THR A 81 20.53 -4.27 -2.52
C THR A 81 21.39 -3.01 -2.48
N LEU A 82 22.38 -2.99 -1.61
CA LEU A 82 23.33 -1.88 -1.52
C LEU A 82 24.05 -1.71 -2.86
N LYS A 83 24.38 -0.46 -3.19
CA LYS A 83 24.90 -0.09 -4.51
C LYS A 83 26.10 -0.92 -4.95
N GLU A 84 27.03 -1.18 -4.03
CA GLU A 84 28.26 -1.93 -4.25
C GLU A 84 28.03 -3.43 -4.50
N TYR A 85 26.85 -3.97 -4.16
CA TYR A 85 26.48 -5.36 -4.37
C TYR A 85 25.43 -5.56 -5.47
N ARG A 86 25.02 -4.48 -6.15
CA ARG A 86 24.04 -4.59 -7.25
C ARG A 86 24.62 -5.37 -8.43
N GLY A 87 23.79 -6.15 -9.09
CA GLY A 87 24.18 -6.95 -10.26
C GLY A 87 24.83 -8.30 -9.93
N THR A 88 25.02 -8.64 -8.64
CA THR A 88 25.63 -9.92 -8.19
C THR A 88 24.65 -11.07 -8.05
N GLY A 89 23.33 -10.82 -8.17
CA GLY A 89 22.29 -11.86 -8.05
C GLY A 89 21.75 -12.06 -6.62
N LEU A 90 22.27 -11.35 -5.62
CA LEU A 90 21.89 -11.52 -4.20
C LEU A 90 20.38 -11.48 -3.94
N GLY A 91 19.64 -10.53 -4.55
CA GLY A 91 18.19 -10.47 -4.38
C GLY A 91 17.49 -11.76 -4.83
N THR A 92 17.93 -12.34 -5.94
CA THR A 92 17.43 -13.65 -6.44
C THR A 92 17.77 -14.79 -5.48
N GLU A 93 18.99 -14.79 -4.92
CA GLU A 93 19.44 -15.82 -3.97
C GLU A 93 18.64 -15.75 -2.67
N ILE A 94 18.45 -14.54 -2.10
CA ILE A 94 17.64 -14.33 -0.91
C ILE A 94 16.21 -14.78 -1.15
N PHE A 95 15.62 -14.41 -2.28
CA PHE A 95 14.26 -14.82 -2.63
C PHE A 95 14.15 -16.35 -2.69
N ARG A 96 15.07 -17.04 -3.39
CA ARG A 96 15.08 -18.50 -3.46
C ARG A 96 15.28 -19.14 -2.10
N HIS A 97 16.14 -18.57 -1.25
CA HIS A 97 16.36 -19.03 0.11
C HIS A 97 15.09 -18.91 0.97
N SER A 98 14.30 -17.83 0.81
CA SER A 98 13.07 -17.60 1.58
C SER A 98 11.95 -18.62 1.24
N MET A 99 11.87 -19.13 0.01
CA MET A 99 10.77 -19.96 -0.46
C MET A 99 10.47 -21.20 0.40
N PRO A 100 11.47 -22.04 0.80
CA PRO A 100 11.20 -23.18 1.67
C PRO A 100 10.67 -22.77 3.05
N HIS A 101 11.08 -21.61 3.57
CA HIS A 101 10.62 -21.10 4.86
C HIS A 101 9.17 -20.64 4.78
N LEU A 102 8.81 -19.89 3.74
CA LEU A 102 7.44 -19.43 3.49
C LEU A 102 6.48 -20.62 3.30
N ARG A 103 6.88 -21.66 2.54
CA ARG A 103 6.08 -22.89 2.38
C ARG A 103 5.83 -23.57 3.72
N ARG A 104 6.85 -23.71 4.57
CA ARG A 104 6.71 -24.32 5.90
C ARG A 104 5.81 -23.50 6.83
N ALA A 105 5.75 -22.19 6.64
CA ALA A 105 4.84 -21.30 7.35
C ALA A 105 3.41 -21.31 6.78
N GLY A 106 3.11 -22.15 5.77
CA GLY A 106 1.79 -22.29 5.18
C GLY A 106 1.41 -21.18 4.19
N VAL A 107 2.39 -20.39 3.72
CA VAL A 107 2.15 -19.34 2.72
C VAL A 107 1.84 -20.00 1.37
N GLY A 108 0.72 -19.62 0.76
CA GLY A 108 0.26 -20.18 -0.53
C GLY A 108 0.60 -19.32 -1.74
N GLN A 109 0.87 -18.02 -1.52
CA GLN A 109 1.25 -17.09 -2.59
C GLN A 109 2.20 -15.99 -2.10
N TYR A 110 2.94 -15.44 -3.05
CA TYR A 110 3.78 -14.25 -2.84
C TYR A 110 3.29 -13.12 -3.73
N LEU A 111 3.06 -11.94 -3.14
CA LEU A 111 2.51 -10.76 -3.79
C LEU A 111 3.48 -9.59 -3.69
N LEU A 112 3.53 -8.77 -4.72
CA LEU A 112 4.26 -7.49 -4.72
C LEU A 112 3.59 -6.46 -5.61
N GLU A 113 3.90 -5.17 -5.38
CA GLU A 113 3.66 -4.11 -6.35
C GLU A 113 5.00 -3.53 -6.83
N VAL A 114 5.09 -3.24 -8.14
CA VAL A 114 6.29 -2.69 -8.75
C VAL A 114 5.94 -1.60 -9.77
N LEU A 115 6.66 -0.48 -9.71
CA LEU A 115 6.52 0.61 -10.68
C LEU A 115 6.82 0.10 -12.10
N GLN A 116 5.95 0.40 -13.06
CA GLN A 116 6.08 -0.13 -14.43
C GLN A 116 7.36 0.34 -15.14
N TYR A 117 7.83 1.54 -14.82
CA TYR A 117 9.09 2.06 -15.36
C TYR A 117 10.35 1.40 -14.78
N ASN A 118 10.24 0.69 -13.64
CA ASN A 118 11.34 -0.09 -13.09
C ASN A 118 11.48 -1.43 -13.83
N THR A 119 11.80 -1.35 -15.12
CA THR A 119 11.87 -2.52 -16.03
C THR A 119 12.84 -3.58 -15.54
N ARG A 120 13.92 -3.17 -14.84
CA ARG A 120 14.90 -4.10 -14.26
C ARG A 120 14.26 -4.96 -13.17
N ALA A 121 13.54 -4.36 -12.22
CA ALA A 121 12.86 -5.09 -11.17
C ALA A 121 11.75 -6.00 -11.75
N VAL A 122 10.94 -5.49 -12.68
CA VAL A 122 9.90 -6.26 -13.38
C VAL A 122 10.51 -7.51 -14.05
N SER A 123 11.65 -7.36 -14.73
CA SER A 123 12.35 -8.49 -15.37
C SER A 123 12.81 -9.54 -14.34
N VAL A 124 13.37 -9.09 -13.20
CA VAL A 124 13.78 -10.01 -12.11
C VAL A 124 12.58 -10.77 -11.57
N TYR A 125 11.47 -10.11 -11.27
CA TYR A 125 10.28 -10.78 -10.73
C TYR A 125 9.66 -11.75 -11.74
N ARG A 126 9.60 -11.42 -13.04
CA ARG A 126 9.17 -12.36 -14.09
C ARG A 126 10.06 -13.60 -14.15
N ASN A 127 11.38 -13.43 -14.08
CA ASN A 127 12.34 -14.54 -14.05
C ASN A 127 12.23 -15.40 -12.77
N LEU A 128 11.70 -14.82 -11.70
CA LEU A 128 11.37 -15.52 -10.46
C LEU A 128 9.97 -16.18 -10.51
N GLY A 129 9.25 -16.12 -11.63
CA GLY A 129 7.96 -16.76 -11.84
C GLY A 129 6.76 -15.96 -11.31
N PHE A 130 6.90 -14.65 -11.14
CA PHE A 130 5.76 -13.78 -10.88
C PHE A 130 5.03 -13.45 -12.16
N GLU A 131 3.71 -13.42 -12.09
CA GLU A 131 2.80 -13.03 -13.16
C GLU A 131 2.10 -11.72 -12.79
N THR A 132 1.93 -10.82 -13.76
CA THR A 132 1.13 -9.62 -13.56
C THR A 132 -0.35 -9.99 -13.50
N VAL A 133 -1.02 -9.61 -12.42
CA VAL A 133 -2.44 -9.91 -12.18
C VAL A 133 -3.33 -8.69 -12.25
N ARG A 134 -2.81 -7.51 -11.87
CA ARG A 134 -3.50 -6.24 -11.99
C ARG A 134 -2.52 -5.12 -12.37
N GLU A 135 -3.09 -4.03 -12.88
CA GLU A 135 -2.38 -2.78 -13.08
C GLU A 135 -3.05 -1.68 -12.26
N PHE A 136 -2.24 -0.85 -11.64
CA PHE A 136 -2.70 0.25 -10.81
C PHE A 136 -2.18 1.60 -11.30
N ASN A 137 -3.03 2.63 -11.22
CA ASN A 137 -2.60 4.02 -11.23
C ASN A 137 -2.19 4.44 -9.82
N TYR A 138 -1.24 5.38 -9.71
CA TYR A 138 -1.03 6.15 -8.49
C TYR A 138 -1.12 7.65 -8.76
N PHE A 139 -1.58 8.37 -7.75
CA PHE A 139 -1.87 9.80 -7.83
C PHE A 139 -1.21 10.49 -6.63
N CYS A 140 -0.72 11.71 -6.85
CA CYS A 140 -0.27 12.60 -5.80
C CYS A 140 -0.58 14.03 -6.22
N ARG A 141 -1.13 14.86 -5.31
CA ARG A 141 -1.46 16.24 -5.61
C ARG A 141 -1.32 17.12 -4.36
N ALA A 142 -0.69 18.30 -4.52
CA ALA A 142 -0.64 19.28 -3.45
C ALA A 142 -2.07 19.72 -3.06
N ASN A 143 -2.34 19.85 -1.76
CA ASN A 143 -3.68 20.18 -1.25
C ASN A 143 -4.23 21.46 -1.89
N THR A 144 -3.38 22.47 -2.08
CA THR A 144 -3.73 23.77 -2.67
C THR A 144 -4.15 23.71 -4.15
N GLU A 145 -3.81 22.62 -4.83
CA GLU A 145 -4.12 22.43 -6.24
C GLU A 145 -5.34 21.54 -6.47
N ILE A 146 -5.87 20.91 -5.41
CA ILE A 146 -7.06 20.07 -5.48
C ILE A 146 -8.29 20.96 -5.64
N ALA A 147 -9.08 20.70 -6.69
CA ALA A 147 -10.26 21.50 -6.97
C ALA A 147 -11.41 21.17 -6.00
N ASP A 148 -11.72 22.08 -5.08
CA ASP A 148 -12.97 22.04 -4.32
C ASP A 148 -14.05 22.78 -5.11
N ARG A 149 -15.02 22.04 -5.67
CA ARG A 149 -16.14 22.62 -6.40
C ARG A 149 -17.37 22.83 -5.53
N GLY A 150 -17.23 22.75 -4.19
CA GLY A 150 -18.35 22.90 -3.27
C GLY A 150 -19.41 21.80 -3.37
N ASP A 151 -19.03 20.64 -3.90
CA ASP A 151 -19.93 19.49 -4.04
C ASP A 151 -20.42 19.03 -2.66
N THR A 152 -21.66 19.32 -2.33
CA THR A 152 -22.31 18.89 -1.09
C THR A 152 -23.53 18.03 -1.45
N PRO A 153 -23.78 16.93 -0.75
CA PRO A 153 -25.03 16.19 -0.95
C PRO A 153 -26.24 17.08 -0.70
N ARG A 154 -27.23 17.03 -1.59
CA ARG A 154 -28.49 17.79 -1.44
C ARG A 154 -29.44 17.16 -0.42
N LEU A 155 -29.21 15.91 -0.04
CA LEU A 155 -29.99 15.18 0.96
C LEU A 155 -29.47 15.50 2.36
N PRO A 156 -30.32 15.54 3.39
CA PRO A 156 -29.89 15.60 4.77
C PRO A 156 -28.90 14.47 5.06
N HIS A 157 -27.74 14.82 5.61
CA HIS A 157 -26.67 13.88 5.87
C HIS A 157 -25.88 14.26 7.12
N SER A 158 -25.16 13.31 7.67
CA SER A 158 -24.16 13.53 8.70
C SER A 158 -22.83 12.91 8.30
N VAL A 159 -21.72 13.54 8.72
CA VAL A 159 -20.38 12.97 8.59
C VAL A 159 -19.88 12.67 10.01
N ARG A 160 -19.45 11.45 10.23
CA ARG A 160 -18.94 11.05 11.54
C ARG A 160 -17.82 10.02 11.41
N ARG A 161 -16.99 9.91 12.45
CA ARG A 161 -16.01 8.82 12.53
C ARG A 161 -16.76 7.50 12.56
N THR A 162 -16.25 6.50 11.85
CA THR A 162 -16.86 5.18 11.74
C THR A 162 -15.77 4.14 11.54
N ASP A 163 -16.17 2.90 11.66
CA ASP A 163 -15.34 1.73 11.35
C ASP A 163 -16.02 0.98 10.18
N PRO A 164 -15.59 1.26 8.93
CA PRO A 164 -16.27 0.72 7.76
C PRO A 164 -16.25 -0.82 7.71
N GLU A 165 -15.20 -1.45 8.25
CA GLU A 165 -15.07 -2.91 8.26
C GLU A 165 -16.22 -3.62 9.00
N LYS A 166 -16.83 -2.95 9.98
CA LYS A 166 -17.97 -3.51 10.75
C LYS A 166 -19.27 -3.60 9.95
N PHE A 167 -19.34 -2.98 8.77
CA PHE A 167 -20.54 -3.05 7.94
C PHE A 167 -20.46 -4.26 7.00
N ALA A 168 -21.33 -5.25 7.21
CA ALA A 168 -21.32 -6.52 6.46
C ALA A 168 -21.36 -6.37 4.94
N SER A 169 -21.94 -5.27 4.43
CA SER A 169 -22.08 -5.00 2.99
C SER A 169 -20.99 -4.09 2.43
N ILE A 170 -19.92 -3.80 3.20
CA ILE A 170 -18.94 -2.76 2.80
C ILE A 170 -18.28 -3.04 1.45
N SER A 171 -18.02 -4.31 1.14
CA SER A 171 -17.44 -4.72 -0.15
C SER A 171 -18.34 -4.39 -1.35
N SER A 172 -19.65 -4.22 -1.16
CA SER A 172 -20.57 -3.82 -2.22
C SER A 172 -20.38 -2.36 -2.68
N PHE A 173 -19.62 -1.56 -1.94
CA PHE A 173 -19.27 -0.18 -2.30
C PHE A 173 -18.11 -0.13 -3.29
N TRP A 174 -17.32 -1.20 -3.35
CA TRP A 174 -16.10 -1.24 -4.14
C TRP A 174 -16.36 -1.46 -5.63
N ASP A 175 -15.57 -0.80 -6.46
CA ASP A 175 -15.49 -1.10 -7.89
C ASP A 175 -14.33 -2.07 -8.18
N PHE A 176 -13.38 -2.17 -7.26
CA PHE A 176 -12.27 -3.13 -7.30
C PHE A 176 -11.86 -3.49 -5.89
N THR A 177 -11.30 -4.69 -5.70
CA THR A 177 -10.77 -5.13 -4.42
C THR A 177 -9.56 -4.29 -4.03
N PRO A 178 -9.50 -3.72 -2.81
CA PRO A 178 -8.32 -3.00 -2.33
C PRO A 178 -7.04 -3.84 -2.45
N SER A 179 -5.90 -3.20 -2.72
CA SER A 179 -4.60 -3.87 -2.72
C SER A 179 -4.18 -4.30 -1.32
N TRP A 180 -3.08 -5.06 -1.21
CA TRP A 180 -2.54 -5.46 0.10
C TRP A 180 -2.48 -4.30 1.09
N GLN A 181 -1.80 -3.21 0.70
CA GLN A 181 -1.58 -2.05 1.57
C GLN A 181 -2.87 -1.32 1.97
N ASN A 182 -3.90 -1.39 1.12
CA ASN A 182 -5.17 -0.71 1.28
C ASN A 182 -6.28 -1.64 1.80
N SER A 183 -5.96 -2.90 2.10
CA SER A 183 -6.88 -3.85 2.73
C SER A 183 -7.22 -3.46 4.17
N PHE A 184 -8.38 -3.85 4.67
CA PHE A 184 -8.73 -3.63 6.08
C PHE A 184 -7.77 -4.34 7.02
N GLU A 185 -7.23 -5.50 6.64
CA GLU A 185 -6.21 -6.18 7.44
C GLU A 185 -4.95 -5.31 7.61
N SER A 186 -4.44 -4.70 6.53
CA SER A 186 -3.29 -3.78 6.59
C SER A 186 -3.59 -2.50 7.37
N ILE A 187 -4.76 -1.91 7.16
CA ILE A 187 -5.23 -0.75 7.91
C ILE A 187 -5.35 -1.09 9.40
N GLY A 188 -5.91 -2.24 9.74
CA GLY A 188 -6.08 -2.71 11.12
C GLY A 188 -4.77 -2.87 11.88
N ARG A 189 -3.67 -3.30 11.20
CA ARG A 189 -2.34 -3.40 11.82
C ARG A 189 -1.78 -2.03 12.26
N ALA A 190 -2.21 -0.94 11.63
CA ALA A 190 -1.79 0.43 11.89
C ALA A 190 -3.01 1.33 12.19
N ALA A 191 -4.04 0.81 12.85
CA ALA A 191 -5.32 1.49 13.04
C ALA A 191 -5.20 2.88 13.71
N GLY A 192 -4.19 3.07 14.57
CA GLY A 192 -3.91 4.35 15.23
C GLY A 192 -3.46 5.47 14.29
N ASP A 193 -2.94 5.14 13.12
CA ASP A 193 -2.43 6.10 12.14
C ASP A 193 -3.54 6.60 11.20
N PHE A 194 -4.67 5.86 11.13
CA PHE A 194 -5.76 6.14 10.19
C PHE A 194 -6.94 6.85 10.81
N VAL A 195 -7.58 7.68 10.00
CA VAL A 195 -8.89 8.25 10.25
C VAL A 195 -9.88 7.66 9.26
N SER A 196 -10.98 7.12 9.79
CA SER A 196 -12.09 6.62 8.99
C SER A 196 -13.32 7.51 9.20
N LEU A 197 -13.89 8.02 8.10
CA LEU A 197 -15.09 8.84 8.08
C LEU A 197 -16.19 8.15 7.27
N GLY A 198 -17.41 8.24 7.75
CA GLY A 198 -18.60 7.78 7.05
C GLY A 198 -19.60 8.91 6.81
N VAL A 199 -20.22 8.92 5.65
CA VAL A 199 -21.40 9.75 5.34
C VAL A 199 -22.63 8.90 5.54
N PHE A 200 -23.56 9.40 6.32
CA PHE A 200 -24.83 8.73 6.67
C PHE A 200 -26.03 9.54 6.17
N ILE A 201 -27.01 8.86 5.61
CA ILE A 201 -28.34 9.36 5.28
C ILE A 201 -29.34 8.47 5.99
N GLU A 202 -30.19 9.04 6.86
CA GLU A 202 -31.13 8.27 7.67
C GLU A 202 -30.51 7.05 8.38
N GLU A 203 -29.33 7.25 9.01
CA GLU A 203 -28.54 6.23 9.69
C GLU A 203 -27.93 5.14 8.77
N GLU A 204 -28.20 5.16 7.48
CA GLU A 204 -27.56 4.29 6.51
C GLU A 204 -26.17 4.83 6.14
N LEU A 205 -25.13 4.02 6.23
CA LEU A 205 -23.82 4.34 5.66
C LEU A 205 -23.92 4.34 4.14
N VAL A 206 -23.67 5.51 3.50
CA VAL A 206 -23.78 5.67 2.04
C VAL A 206 -22.45 5.95 1.35
N GLY A 207 -21.43 6.31 2.09
CA GLY A 207 -20.06 6.48 1.62
C GLY A 207 -19.08 6.54 2.77
N TYR A 208 -17.83 6.20 2.52
CA TYR A 208 -16.77 6.26 3.52
C TYR A 208 -15.40 6.56 2.90
N CYS A 209 -14.48 7.00 3.73
CA CYS A 209 -13.06 7.02 3.41
C CYS A 209 -12.22 6.53 4.61
N VAL A 210 -11.02 6.04 4.29
CA VAL A 210 -9.97 5.70 5.24
C VAL A 210 -8.69 6.36 4.75
N PHE A 211 -8.09 7.22 5.56
CA PHE A 211 -6.87 7.92 5.18
C PHE A 211 -5.94 8.14 6.37
N GLU A 212 -4.66 8.34 6.10
CA GLU A 212 -3.62 8.63 7.08
C GLU A 212 -3.30 10.13 7.05
N PRO A 213 -3.72 10.92 8.05
CA PRO A 213 -3.51 12.38 8.04
C PRO A 213 -2.04 12.80 8.03
N ALA A 214 -1.15 12.00 8.60
CA ALA A 214 0.28 12.33 8.71
C ALA A 214 1.01 12.27 7.37
N SER A 215 0.64 11.33 6.50
CA SER A 215 1.26 11.15 5.18
C SER A 215 0.40 11.63 4.02
N GLY A 216 -0.88 11.94 4.26
CA GLY A 216 -1.86 12.25 3.22
C GLY A 216 -2.27 11.04 2.37
N ASP A 217 -1.97 9.80 2.81
CA ASP A 217 -2.29 8.58 2.07
C ASP A 217 -3.76 8.20 2.23
N VAL A 218 -4.51 8.21 1.12
CA VAL A 218 -5.91 7.79 1.07
C VAL A 218 -5.95 6.30 0.72
N ALA A 219 -6.11 5.46 1.74
CA ALA A 219 -6.15 4.01 1.57
C ALA A 219 -7.44 3.55 0.88
N GLN A 220 -8.58 4.12 1.26
CA GLN A 220 -9.89 3.79 0.67
C GLN A 220 -10.79 5.02 0.60
N ILE A 221 -11.57 5.13 -0.47
CA ILE A 221 -12.74 6.00 -0.59
C ILE A 221 -13.77 5.28 -1.46
N ALA A 222 -14.98 5.12 -0.96
CA ALA A 222 -16.03 4.42 -1.70
C ALA A 222 -17.42 5.00 -1.38
N VAL A 223 -18.30 4.94 -2.36
CA VAL A 223 -19.70 5.40 -2.26
C VAL A 223 -20.62 4.31 -2.78
N LYS A 224 -21.65 3.99 -2.01
CA LYS A 224 -22.69 3.03 -2.36
C LYS A 224 -23.30 3.40 -3.70
N ARG A 225 -23.43 2.44 -4.63
CA ARG A 225 -23.77 2.70 -6.07
C ARG A 225 -24.96 3.62 -6.25
N GLN A 226 -26.05 3.41 -5.53
CA GLN A 226 -27.30 4.20 -5.63
C GLN A 226 -27.17 5.65 -5.13
N TYR A 227 -26.09 5.96 -4.39
CA TYR A 227 -25.80 7.29 -3.87
C TYR A 227 -24.68 8.00 -4.63
N ARG A 228 -24.14 7.42 -5.68
CA ARG A 228 -23.11 8.06 -6.53
C ARG A 228 -23.66 9.25 -7.28
N ARG A 229 -22.75 10.14 -7.70
CA ARG A 229 -23.07 11.40 -8.43
C ARG A 229 -23.95 12.39 -7.65
N LYS A 230 -24.00 12.23 -6.31
CA LYS A 230 -24.75 13.10 -5.38
C LYS A 230 -23.85 13.91 -4.47
N GLY A 231 -22.55 14.11 -4.81
CA GLY A 231 -21.60 14.95 -4.04
C GLY A 231 -20.90 14.25 -2.88
N ILE A 232 -21.23 12.97 -2.56
CA ILE A 232 -20.71 12.28 -1.35
C ILE A 232 -19.19 12.10 -1.39
N ALA A 233 -18.61 11.67 -2.51
CA ALA A 233 -17.16 11.53 -2.63
C ALA A 233 -16.44 12.88 -2.52
N GLY A 234 -17.03 13.96 -3.07
CA GLY A 234 -16.50 15.31 -2.92
C GLY A 234 -16.52 15.81 -1.47
N LEU A 235 -17.61 15.51 -0.75
CA LEU A 235 -17.72 15.81 0.69
C LEU A 235 -16.62 15.05 1.47
N LEU A 236 -16.45 13.75 1.26
CA LEU A 236 -15.41 12.96 1.92
C LEU A 236 -14.00 13.49 1.61
N LEU A 237 -13.74 13.88 0.36
CA LEU A 237 -12.46 14.47 -0.02
C LEU A 237 -12.20 15.79 0.74
N ARG A 238 -13.22 16.64 0.87
CA ARG A 238 -13.12 17.89 1.64
C ARG A 238 -12.83 17.63 3.11
N GLU A 239 -13.54 16.70 3.73
CA GLU A 239 -13.31 16.33 5.13
C GLU A 239 -11.89 15.76 5.33
N MET A 240 -11.38 14.95 4.39
CA MET A 240 -9.99 14.49 4.43
C MET A 240 -9.01 15.68 4.34
N LEU A 241 -9.23 16.65 3.43
CA LEU A 241 -8.37 17.81 3.28
C LEU A 241 -8.33 18.67 4.56
N LEU A 242 -9.46 18.83 5.26
CA LEU A 242 -9.53 19.55 6.53
C LEU A 242 -8.73 18.88 7.66
N LEU A 243 -8.61 17.57 7.64
CA LEU A 243 -7.91 16.77 8.64
C LEU A 243 -6.47 16.43 8.23
N ASN A 244 -6.11 16.64 6.95
CA ASN A 244 -4.79 16.31 6.43
C ASN A 244 -3.72 17.22 7.05
N ARG A 245 -2.66 16.59 7.57
CA ARG A 245 -1.50 17.29 8.15
C ARG A 245 -0.29 17.30 7.21
N ASN A 246 -0.43 16.65 6.05
CA ASN A 246 0.55 16.64 4.99
C ASN A 246 0.20 17.70 3.93
N ASP A 247 1.17 18.18 3.17
CA ASP A 247 0.96 19.20 2.13
C ASP A 247 0.30 18.64 0.86
N SER A 248 0.14 17.34 0.76
CA SER A 248 -0.45 16.66 -0.40
C SER A 248 -1.36 15.51 0.02
N LEU A 249 -2.25 15.10 -0.89
CA LEU A 249 -2.94 13.81 -0.85
C LEU A 249 -2.26 12.84 -1.84
N LYS A 250 -2.17 11.59 -1.42
CA LYS A 250 -1.62 10.49 -2.20
C LYS A 250 -2.63 9.34 -2.23
N ILE A 251 -2.91 8.83 -3.43
CA ILE A 251 -3.79 7.68 -3.64
C ILE A 251 -2.99 6.68 -4.47
N ILE A 252 -2.71 5.52 -3.91
CA ILE A 252 -1.97 4.45 -4.59
C ILE A 252 -2.88 3.26 -4.87
N ASN A 253 -2.48 2.45 -5.85
CA ASN A 253 -3.12 1.17 -6.16
C ASN A 253 -4.61 1.29 -6.53
N THR A 254 -4.95 2.33 -7.31
CA THR A 254 -6.26 2.42 -7.96
C THR A 254 -6.23 1.58 -9.24
N ASP A 255 -7.10 0.58 -9.34
CA ASP A 255 -7.18 -0.29 -10.52
C ASP A 255 -7.39 0.53 -11.79
N VAL A 256 -6.59 0.27 -12.83
CA VAL A 256 -6.65 1.03 -14.09
C VAL A 256 -7.99 0.88 -14.81
N SER A 257 -8.73 -0.22 -14.56
CA SER A 257 -10.05 -0.45 -15.09
C SER A 257 -11.16 0.33 -14.36
N CYS A 258 -10.83 1.00 -13.23
CA CYS A 258 -11.79 1.76 -12.45
C CYS A 258 -11.95 3.19 -12.98
N ASP A 259 -12.73 3.36 -14.06
CA ASP A 259 -13.01 4.67 -14.66
C ASP A 259 -13.71 5.62 -13.68
N SER A 260 -14.56 5.10 -12.80
CA SER A 260 -15.32 5.92 -11.85
C SER A 260 -14.41 6.66 -10.88
N MET A 261 -13.39 5.98 -10.32
CA MET A 261 -12.40 6.58 -9.42
C MET A 261 -11.47 7.52 -10.18
N THR A 262 -10.92 7.06 -11.31
CA THR A 262 -10.03 7.85 -12.16
C THR A 262 -10.70 9.15 -12.62
N GLY A 263 -11.94 9.07 -13.08
CA GLY A 263 -12.73 10.24 -13.51
C GLY A 263 -13.06 11.20 -12.34
N PHE A 264 -13.36 10.65 -11.15
CA PHE A 264 -13.57 11.45 -9.96
C PHE A 264 -12.30 12.24 -9.57
N LEU A 265 -11.15 11.57 -9.50
CA LEU A 265 -9.88 12.19 -9.16
C LEU A 265 -9.46 13.26 -10.17
N GLN A 266 -9.57 12.98 -11.47
CA GLN A 266 -9.29 13.95 -12.53
C GLN A 266 -10.20 15.18 -12.45
N ALA A 267 -11.49 15.00 -12.15
CA ALA A 267 -12.43 16.12 -11.95
C ALA A 267 -12.05 16.99 -10.73
N LYS A 268 -11.24 16.47 -9.81
CA LYS A 268 -10.67 17.18 -8.66
C LYS A 268 -9.25 17.70 -8.90
N ASN A 269 -8.78 17.68 -10.15
CA ASN A 269 -7.41 18.04 -10.55
C ASN A 269 -6.33 17.12 -9.96
N ILE A 270 -6.69 15.89 -9.59
CA ILE A 270 -5.77 14.86 -9.12
C ILE A 270 -5.53 13.92 -10.31
N VAL A 271 -4.43 14.12 -11.04
CA VAL A 271 -4.12 13.35 -12.25
C VAL A 271 -3.15 12.20 -11.95
N PRO A 272 -3.18 11.09 -12.72
CA PRO A 272 -2.23 10.01 -12.56
C PRO A 272 -0.80 10.49 -12.72
N GLN A 273 0.10 10.04 -11.83
CA GLN A 273 1.54 10.32 -11.88
C GLN A 273 2.32 9.14 -12.48
N GLY A 274 1.74 7.95 -12.45
CA GLY A 274 2.36 6.76 -13.00
C GLY A 274 1.55 5.50 -12.70
N LYS A 275 2.15 4.36 -13.05
CA LYS A 275 1.51 3.05 -12.92
C LYS A 275 2.39 2.04 -12.23
N GLN A 276 1.74 1.06 -11.60
CA GLN A 276 2.35 -0.11 -10.97
C GLN A 276 1.73 -1.39 -11.52
N PHE A 277 2.52 -2.47 -11.54
CA PHE A 277 1.99 -3.83 -11.65
C PHE A 277 1.79 -4.40 -10.25
N GLU A 278 0.66 -5.07 -10.03
CA GLU A 278 0.54 -6.06 -8.97
C GLU A 278 0.92 -7.41 -9.58
N MET A 279 1.87 -8.07 -8.94
CA MET A 279 2.37 -9.35 -9.43
C MET A 279 2.23 -10.42 -8.35
N ILE A 280 1.83 -11.60 -8.74
CA ILE A 280 1.66 -12.75 -7.83
C ILE A 280 2.48 -13.94 -8.36
N ARG A 281 3.04 -14.69 -7.42
CA ARG A 281 3.60 -16.02 -7.63
C ARG A 281 2.97 -16.99 -6.65
N LYS A 282 2.47 -18.13 -7.12
CA LYS A 282 2.06 -19.24 -6.25
C LYS A 282 3.29 -19.92 -5.63
N ILE A 283 3.18 -20.33 -4.38
CA ILE A 283 4.27 -20.94 -3.60
C ILE A 283 4.03 -22.45 -3.42
#